data_b3bcaf273f34ed78a641744a4db54a43
#
_entry.id   b3bcaf273f34ed78a641744a4db54a43
#
_cell.length_a   1.000
_cell.length_b   1.000
_cell.length_c   1.000
_cell.angle_alpha   90.00
_cell.angle_beta   90.00
_cell.angle_gamma   90.00
#
_symmetry.space_group_name_H-M   'P 1'
#
loop_
_entity.id
_entity.type
_entity.pdbx_description
1 polymer ?
#
loop_
_entity_poly.entity_id
_entity_poly.type
_entity_poly.pdbx_seq_one_letter_code
_entity_poly.pdbx_strand_id
1 'polypeptide(L)'
;TPELALEAKELIREFLAERGLELSDEKTVVTNIDDGFDFLGWNFRKYNEKLIIKPSQKAVKAIVSNISDTILRRGKAWQQDVLIMKLNEQIRGWTNYHQSVCASDAFAHLDYVLYELLWRWAKRRHPKKNKWWISTRYWHRVGNRNWVFSTENKELIRVDSTAIVRHTKIKATANPFLDEAYFQKRKFDKGMHRLTGKFKMIWKNQNGLCYHCGMPMDVTEEREIFYLAPKAKTGVEDVRNMRYVHCACQRIYAENRLKK
;
A
#
# COMPACT_ATOMS: atom_id res chain seq x y z
N THR A 1 -32.75 -11.75 1.60
CA THR A 1 -33.44 -12.53 0.56
C THR A 1 -33.35 -11.79 -0.77
N PRO A 2 -33.52 -12.46 -1.93
CA PRO A 2 -33.57 -11.82 -3.25
C PRO A 2 -34.68 -10.76 -3.36
N GLU A 3 -35.85 -11.02 -2.74
CA GLU A 3 -36.98 -10.12 -2.70
C GLU A 3 -36.65 -8.79 -2.06
N LEU A 4 -35.99 -8.81 -0.89
CA LEU A 4 -35.54 -7.61 -0.20
C LEU A 4 -34.51 -6.82 -1.01
N ALA A 5 -33.65 -7.49 -1.78
CA ALA A 5 -32.68 -6.83 -2.63
C ALA A 5 -33.34 -6.13 -3.84
N LEU A 6 -34.42 -6.73 -4.39
CA LEU A 6 -35.19 -6.10 -5.43
C LEU A 6 -36.01 -4.91 -4.93
N GLU A 7 -36.62 -5.02 -3.75
CA GLU A 7 -37.30 -3.91 -3.09
C GLU A 7 -36.32 -2.74 -2.81
N ALA A 8 -35.14 -3.02 -2.28
CA ALA A 8 -34.11 -2.01 -2.09
C ALA A 8 -33.65 -1.36 -3.41
N LYS A 9 -33.60 -2.12 -4.50
CA LYS A 9 -33.27 -1.58 -5.83
C LYS A 9 -34.33 -0.57 -6.29
N GLU A 10 -35.60 -0.86 -6.08
CA GLU A 10 -36.67 0.08 -6.46
C GLU A 10 -36.65 1.35 -5.58
N LEU A 11 -36.47 1.22 -4.28
CA LEU A 11 -36.32 2.38 -3.41
C LEU A 11 -35.14 3.29 -3.82
N ILE A 12 -34.02 2.69 -4.21
CA ILE A 12 -32.85 3.45 -4.72
C ILE A 12 -33.20 4.11 -6.07
N ARG A 13 -33.96 3.43 -6.94
CA ARG A 13 -34.42 3.98 -8.23
C ARG A 13 -35.27 5.23 -8.03
N GLU A 14 -36.27 5.16 -7.16
CA GLU A 14 -37.12 6.28 -6.80
C GLU A 14 -36.29 7.46 -6.22
N PHE A 15 -35.44 7.18 -5.25
CA PHE A 15 -34.56 8.19 -4.66
C PHE A 15 -33.68 8.91 -5.68
N LEU A 16 -33.16 8.18 -6.67
CA LEU A 16 -32.31 8.75 -7.72
C LEU A 16 -33.11 9.54 -8.75
N ALA A 17 -34.34 9.06 -9.11
CA ALA A 17 -35.20 9.71 -10.08
C ALA A 17 -35.57 11.14 -9.67
N GLU A 18 -35.86 11.37 -8.38
CA GLU A 18 -36.10 12.72 -7.83
C GLU A 18 -34.93 13.68 -8.06
N ARG A 19 -33.72 13.17 -8.29
CA ARG A 19 -32.48 13.92 -8.48
C ARG A 19 -32.02 13.95 -9.94
N GLY A 20 -32.89 13.50 -10.86
CA GLY A 20 -32.60 13.42 -12.30
C GLY A 20 -31.51 12.37 -12.65
N LEU A 21 -31.32 11.34 -11.79
CA LEU A 21 -30.39 10.25 -12.01
C LEU A 21 -31.13 8.95 -12.28
N GLU A 22 -30.58 8.10 -13.14
CA GLU A 22 -31.14 6.80 -13.48
C GLU A 22 -30.21 5.65 -13.13
N LEU A 23 -30.77 4.54 -12.63
CA LEU A 23 -30.04 3.29 -12.48
C LEU A 23 -29.89 2.61 -13.83
N SER A 24 -28.66 2.28 -14.20
CA SER A 24 -28.40 1.43 -15.35
C SER A 24 -28.77 -0.03 -15.03
N ASP A 25 -29.81 -0.56 -15.64
CA ASP A 25 -30.24 -1.95 -15.41
C ASP A 25 -29.15 -2.97 -15.82
N GLU A 26 -28.39 -2.70 -16.86
CA GLU A 26 -27.28 -3.54 -17.30
C GLU A 26 -26.14 -3.64 -16.23
N LYS A 27 -25.96 -2.57 -15.44
CA LYS A 27 -24.89 -2.49 -14.44
C LYS A 27 -25.34 -2.78 -13.02
N THR A 28 -26.66 -2.79 -12.78
CA THR A 28 -27.25 -2.99 -11.46
C THR A 28 -27.79 -4.42 -11.35
N VAL A 29 -26.93 -5.33 -10.91
CA VAL A 29 -27.22 -6.75 -10.79
C VAL A 29 -27.36 -7.13 -9.33
N VAL A 30 -28.41 -7.87 -8.97
CA VAL A 30 -28.56 -8.53 -7.68
C VAL A 30 -27.78 -9.84 -7.73
N THR A 31 -26.78 -9.98 -6.87
CA THR A 31 -25.88 -11.13 -6.83
C THR A 31 -25.92 -11.81 -5.46
N ASN A 32 -25.95 -13.14 -5.43
CA ASN A 32 -25.79 -13.89 -4.20
C ASN A 32 -24.33 -13.79 -3.72
N ILE A 33 -24.13 -13.50 -2.43
CA ILE A 33 -22.80 -13.38 -1.82
C ILE A 33 -22.02 -14.71 -1.86
N ASP A 34 -22.69 -15.85 -1.93
CA ASP A 34 -22.04 -17.16 -2.08
C ASP A 34 -21.46 -17.39 -3.48
N ASP A 35 -22.04 -16.76 -4.50
CA ASP A 35 -21.46 -16.71 -5.85
C ASP A 35 -20.31 -15.70 -5.93
N GLY A 36 -20.43 -14.63 -5.15
CA GLY A 36 -19.48 -13.54 -5.05
C GLY A 36 -19.57 -12.54 -6.20
N PHE A 37 -18.94 -11.39 -5.99
CA PHE A 37 -18.85 -10.32 -6.99
C PHE A 37 -17.53 -9.55 -6.86
N ASP A 38 -17.14 -8.89 -7.95
CA ASP A 38 -15.97 -8.02 -7.96
C ASP A 38 -16.41 -6.55 -7.82
N PHE A 39 -15.81 -5.84 -6.87
CA PHE A 39 -16.03 -4.42 -6.67
C PHE A 39 -14.72 -3.71 -6.32
N LEU A 40 -14.42 -2.62 -7.02
CA LEU A 40 -13.22 -1.81 -6.83
C LEU A 40 -11.91 -2.63 -6.76
N GLY A 41 -11.78 -3.65 -7.60
CA GLY A 41 -10.59 -4.49 -7.65
C GLY A 41 -10.51 -5.58 -6.58
N TRP A 42 -11.53 -5.73 -5.76
CA TRP A 42 -11.66 -6.80 -4.78
C TRP A 42 -12.80 -7.75 -5.15
N ASN A 43 -12.61 -9.03 -4.84
CA ASN A 43 -13.65 -10.06 -4.91
C ASN A 43 -14.20 -10.28 -3.51
N PHE A 44 -15.51 -10.14 -3.38
CA PHE A 44 -16.29 -10.37 -2.17
C PHE A 44 -17.04 -11.68 -2.32
N ARG A 45 -16.73 -12.67 -1.49
CA ARG A 45 -17.41 -13.95 -1.53
C ARG A 45 -17.51 -14.58 -0.17
N LYS A 46 -18.63 -15.24 0.13
CA LYS A 46 -18.85 -16.01 1.34
C LYS A 46 -18.45 -17.46 1.09
N TYR A 47 -17.67 -18.03 1.99
CA TYR A 47 -17.26 -19.42 2.00
C TYR A 47 -17.57 -20.00 3.37
N ASN A 48 -18.40 -21.04 3.43
CA ASN A 48 -18.75 -21.71 4.70
C ASN A 48 -19.09 -20.69 5.81
N GLU A 49 -20.07 -19.83 5.57
CA GLU A 49 -20.51 -18.75 6.45
C GLU A 49 -19.50 -17.63 6.72
N LYS A 50 -18.31 -17.69 6.13
CA LYS A 50 -17.24 -16.72 6.33
C LYS A 50 -17.05 -15.83 5.10
N LEU A 51 -17.29 -14.52 5.26
CA LEU A 51 -16.99 -13.56 4.19
C LEU A 51 -15.47 -13.40 4.03
N ILE A 52 -14.99 -13.66 2.83
CA ILE A 52 -13.59 -13.44 2.43
C ILE A 52 -13.56 -12.35 1.37
N ILE A 53 -12.72 -11.34 1.61
CA ILE A 53 -12.43 -10.29 0.64
C ILE A 53 -10.98 -10.48 0.20
N LYS A 54 -10.73 -10.56 -1.10
CA LYS A 54 -9.40 -10.74 -1.68
C LYS A 54 -9.24 -9.93 -2.96
N PRO A 55 -8.01 -9.69 -3.46
CA PRO A 55 -7.82 -9.09 -4.78
C PRO A 55 -8.60 -9.87 -5.85
N SER A 56 -9.31 -9.17 -6.72
CA SER A 56 -10.03 -9.81 -7.83
C SER A 56 -9.05 -10.40 -8.84
N GLN A 57 -9.45 -11.45 -9.54
CA GLN A 57 -8.62 -12.04 -10.61
C GLN A 57 -8.28 -11.01 -11.69
N LYS A 58 -9.22 -10.09 -11.97
CA LYS A 58 -9.01 -8.99 -12.92
C LYS A 58 -7.89 -8.05 -12.43
N ALA A 59 -7.88 -7.68 -11.14
CA ALA A 59 -6.85 -6.84 -10.55
C ALA A 59 -5.47 -7.51 -10.56
N VAL A 60 -5.39 -8.82 -10.25
CA VAL A 60 -4.15 -9.58 -10.30
C VAL A 60 -3.63 -9.69 -11.74
N LYS A 61 -4.49 -10.00 -12.71
CA LYS A 61 -4.10 -10.04 -14.13
C LYS A 61 -3.61 -8.68 -14.63
N ALA A 62 -4.25 -7.59 -14.19
CA ALA A 62 -3.86 -6.23 -14.59
C ALA A 62 -2.47 -5.86 -14.08
N ILE A 63 -2.14 -6.12 -12.80
CA ILE A 63 -0.81 -5.83 -12.28
C ILE A 63 0.27 -6.70 -12.95
N VAL A 64 0.00 -7.98 -13.15
CA VAL A 64 0.91 -8.90 -13.87
C VAL A 64 1.18 -8.39 -15.29
N SER A 65 0.15 -7.95 -16.01
CA SER A 65 0.28 -7.37 -17.35
C SER A 65 1.13 -6.10 -17.35
N ASN A 66 0.87 -5.18 -16.41
CA ASN A 66 1.61 -3.92 -16.29
C ASN A 66 3.10 -4.16 -15.95
N ILE A 67 3.39 -5.08 -15.04
CA ILE A 67 4.76 -5.46 -14.69
C ILE A 67 5.45 -6.15 -15.88
N SER A 68 4.76 -7.05 -16.56
CA SER A 68 5.28 -7.71 -17.76
C SER A 68 5.64 -6.69 -18.85
N ASP A 69 4.75 -5.72 -19.10
CA ASP A 69 5.02 -4.63 -20.05
C ASP A 69 6.22 -3.79 -19.61
N THR A 70 6.30 -3.46 -18.33
CA THR A 70 7.41 -2.70 -17.75
C THR A 70 8.74 -3.44 -17.93
N ILE A 71 8.81 -4.74 -17.65
CA ILE A 71 10.06 -5.53 -17.73
C ILE A 71 10.45 -5.87 -19.16
N LEU A 72 9.48 -6.37 -19.95
CA LEU A 72 9.80 -7.01 -21.24
C LEU A 72 9.71 -6.07 -22.44
N ARG A 73 8.98 -4.94 -22.31
CA ARG A 73 8.83 -3.93 -23.37
C ARG A 73 9.56 -2.66 -23.02
N ARG A 74 9.02 -1.84 -22.07
CA ARG A 74 9.58 -0.53 -21.73
C ARG A 74 10.97 -0.60 -21.11
N GLY A 75 11.16 -1.50 -20.17
CA GLY A 75 12.43 -1.71 -19.43
C GLY A 75 13.45 -2.61 -20.11
N LYS A 76 13.20 -3.04 -21.35
CA LYS A 76 14.06 -3.95 -22.09
C LYS A 76 15.54 -3.53 -22.12
N ALA A 77 15.78 -2.23 -22.29
CA ALA A 77 17.13 -1.66 -22.36
C ALA A 77 17.54 -0.90 -21.08
N TRP A 78 16.68 -0.79 -20.07
CA TRP A 78 16.97 -0.02 -18.87
C TRP A 78 18.09 -0.65 -18.05
N GLN A 79 18.84 0.20 -17.34
CA GLN A 79 19.75 -0.25 -16.30
C GLN A 79 18.95 -0.90 -15.15
N GLN A 80 19.59 -1.82 -14.43
CA GLN A 80 18.95 -2.58 -13.37
C GLN A 80 18.37 -1.66 -12.28
N ASP A 81 19.07 -0.61 -11.89
CA ASP A 81 18.62 0.36 -10.90
C ASP A 81 17.33 1.07 -11.28
N VAL A 82 17.22 1.47 -12.55
CA VAL A 82 16.03 2.13 -13.08
C VAL A 82 14.85 1.16 -13.12
N LEU A 83 15.11 -0.08 -13.52
CA LEU A 83 14.09 -1.13 -13.53
C LEU A 83 13.57 -1.41 -12.12
N ILE A 84 14.46 -1.59 -11.15
CA ILE A 84 14.09 -1.82 -9.73
C ILE A 84 13.26 -0.65 -9.21
N MET A 85 13.66 0.58 -9.48
CA MET A 85 12.92 1.76 -9.02
C MET A 85 11.48 1.75 -9.56
N LYS A 86 11.31 1.55 -10.86
CA LYS A 86 9.98 1.53 -11.50
C LYS A 86 9.10 0.37 -11.06
N LEU A 87 9.69 -0.79 -10.82
CA LEU A 87 8.96 -1.93 -10.27
C LEU A 87 8.55 -1.68 -8.82
N ASN A 88 9.44 -1.13 -8.00
CA ASN A 88 9.14 -0.82 -6.60
C ASN A 88 8.00 0.20 -6.45
N GLU A 89 7.90 1.19 -7.34
CA GLU A 89 6.77 2.12 -7.38
C GLU A 89 5.43 1.39 -7.62
N GLN A 90 5.39 0.49 -8.61
CA GLN A 90 4.20 -0.30 -8.95
C GLN A 90 3.83 -1.29 -7.83
N ILE A 91 4.83 -2.00 -7.28
CA ILE A 91 4.64 -2.97 -6.20
C ILE A 91 4.06 -2.26 -4.97
N ARG A 92 4.68 -1.16 -4.51
CA ARG A 92 4.19 -0.40 -3.34
C ARG A 92 2.76 0.09 -3.53
N GLY A 93 2.45 0.66 -4.68
CA GLY A 93 1.09 1.14 -4.96
C GLY A 93 0.07 0.02 -4.86
N TRP A 94 0.34 -1.12 -5.51
CA TRP A 94 -0.57 -2.25 -5.54
C TRP A 94 -0.69 -2.95 -4.19
N THR A 95 0.43 -3.20 -3.49
CA THR A 95 0.40 -3.85 -2.17
C THR A 95 -0.25 -2.98 -1.11
N ASN A 96 0.00 -1.67 -1.11
CA ASN A 96 -0.65 -0.74 -0.18
C ASN A 96 -2.17 -0.73 -0.36
N TYR A 97 -2.65 -0.83 -1.59
CA TYR A 97 -4.08 -0.90 -1.87
C TYR A 97 -4.70 -2.21 -1.36
N HIS A 98 -4.02 -3.35 -1.56
CA HIS A 98 -4.55 -4.67 -1.24
C HIS A 98 -4.18 -5.20 0.15
N GLN A 99 -3.29 -4.54 0.90
CA GLN A 99 -2.85 -5.01 2.24
C GLN A 99 -3.97 -5.11 3.28
N SER A 100 -5.13 -4.51 3.03
CA SER A 100 -6.26 -4.52 3.97
C SER A 100 -7.18 -5.74 3.84
N VAL A 101 -6.97 -6.57 2.82
CA VAL A 101 -7.77 -7.75 2.51
C VAL A 101 -6.93 -9.04 2.55
N CYS A 102 -7.53 -10.19 2.30
CA CYS A 102 -6.82 -11.48 2.23
C CYS A 102 -6.00 -11.56 0.92
N ALA A 103 -4.83 -10.93 0.90
CA ALA A 103 -4.02 -10.78 -0.31
C ALA A 103 -2.75 -11.64 -0.33
N SER A 104 -2.46 -12.43 0.71
CA SER A 104 -1.20 -13.18 0.83
C SER A 104 -0.90 -14.07 -0.37
N ASP A 105 -1.89 -14.82 -0.86
CA ASP A 105 -1.72 -15.70 -2.03
C ASP A 105 -1.45 -14.90 -3.31
N ALA A 106 -2.12 -13.76 -3.46
CA ALA A 106 -1.90 -12.87 -4.61
C ALA A 106 -0.51 -12.21 -4.55
N PHE A 107 -0.02 -11.89 -3.36
CA PHE A 107 1.33 -11.35 -3.15
C PHE A 107 2.40 -12.38 -3.48
N ALA A 108 2.27 -13.61 -2.98
CA ALA A 108 3.19 -14.70 -3.30
C ALA A 108 3.17 -15.05 -4.80
N HIS A 109 2.00 -15.07 -5.43
CA HIS A 109 1.88 -15.26 -6.87
C HIS A 109 2.62 -14.17 -7.66
N LEU A 110 2.48 -12.91 -7.25
CA LEU A 110 3.16 -11.80 -7.91
C LEU A 110 4.69 -11.88 -7.76
N ASP A 111 5.21 -12.30 -6.59
CA ASP A 111 6.65 -12.53 -6.40
C ASP A 111 7.17 -13.61 -7.34
N TYR A 112 6.43 -14.71 -7.50
CA TYR A 112 6.78 -15.77 -8.44
C TYR A 112 6.83 -15.25 -9.89
N VAL A 113 5.82 -14.52 -10.31
CA VAL A 113 5.75 -13.94 -11.67
C VAL A 113 6.88 -12.93 -11.90
N LEU A 114 7.18 -12.09 -10.91
CA LEU A 114 8.30 -11.15 -10.96
C LEU A 114 9.63 -11.88 -11.20
N TYR A 115 9.89 -12.96 -10.45
CA TYR A 115 11.09 -13.76 -10.62
C TYR A 115 11.21 -14.30 -12.05
N GLU A 116 10.15 -14.90 -12.59
CA GLU A 116 10.11 -15.45 -13.94
C GLU A 116 10.36 -14.40 -15.04
N LEU A 117 9.74 -13.21 -14.87
CA LEU A 117 9.89 -12.12 -15.83
C LEU A 117 11.30 -11.51 -15.79
N LEU A 118 11.85 -11.30 -14.59
CA LEU A 118 13.21 -10.77 -14.40
C LEU A 118 14.27 -11.75 -14.88
N TRP A 119 14.03 -13.06 -14.69
CA TRP A 119 14.91 -14.10 -15.24
C TRP A 119 14.95 -14.04 -16.76
N ARG A 120 13.78 -13.93 -17.41
CA ARG A 120 13.69 -13.76 -18.88
C ARG A 120 14.37 -12.49 -19.35
N TRP A 121 14.20 -11.39 -18.64
CA TRP A 121 14.87 -10.12 -18.93
C TRP A 121 16.39 -10.25 -18.83
N ALA A 122 16.92 -10.84 -17.78
CA ALA A 122 18.36 -11.03 -17.58
C ALA A 122 18.97 -11.97 -18.64
N LYS A 123 18.30 -13.10 -18.93
CA LYS A 123 18.73 -14.05 -19.96
C LYS A 123 18.77 -13.43 -21.37
N ARG A 124 17.79 -12.60 -21.69
CA ARG A 124 17.75 -11.89 -22.99
C ARG A 124 18.93 -10.94 -23.17
N ARG A 125 19.39 -10.31 -22.10
CA ARG A 125 20.56 -9.40 -22.14
C ARG A 125 21.88 -10.14 -22.29
N HIS A 126 21.93 -11.38 -21.84
CA HIS A 126 23.14 -12.21 -21.84
C HIS A 126 22.89 -13.62 -22.40
N PRO A 127 22.54 -13.72 -23.71
CA PRO A 127 22.11 -15.00 -24.29
C PRO A 127 23.20 -16.06 -24.28
N LYS A 128 24.49 -15.65 -24.33
CA LYS A 128 25.65 -16.55 -24.32
C LYS A 128 26.15 -16.91 -22.91
N LYS A 129 25.57 -16.34 -21.84
CA LYS A 129 26.00 -16.62 -20.46
C LYS A 129 25.16 -17.73 -19.86
N ASN A 130 25.80 -18.56 -19.01
CA ASN A 130 25.13 -19.64 -18.29
C ASN A 130 24.28 -19.10 -17.11
N LYS A 131 23.46 -19.97 -16.53
CA LYS A 131 22.53 -19.62 -15.43
C LYS A 131 23.27 -19.10 -14.20
N TRP A 132 24.40 -19.70 -13.85
CA TRP A 132 25.19 -19.33 -12.70
C TRP A 132 25.70 -17.88 -12.81
N TRP A 133 26.29 -17.52 -13.97
CA TRP A 133 26.76 -16.16 -14.21
C TRP A 133 25.62 -15.13 -14.12
N ILE A 134 24.44 -15.44 -14.72
CA ILE A 134 23.28 -14.55 -14.69
C ILE A 134 22.79 -14.35 -13.25
N SER A 135 22.69 -15.43 -12.49
CA SER A 135 22.25 -15.33 -11.09
C SER A 135 23.21 -14.52 -10.24
N THR A 136 24.50 -14.77 -10.33
CA THR A 136 25.53 -14.04 -9.59
C THR A 136 25.57 -12.54 -9.96
N ARG A 137 25.24 -12.21 -11.22
CA ARG A 137 25.24 -10.83 -11.72
C ARG A 137 24.06 -10.00 -11.23
N TYR A 138 22.89 -10.60 -11.07
CA TYR A 138 21.63 -9.89 -10.88
C TYR A 138 20.94 -10.15 -9.55
N TRP A 139 21.24 -11.27 -8.90
CA TRP A 139 20.66 -11.65 -7.61
C TRP A 139 21.75 -11.74 -6.56
N HIS A 140 21.58 -11.01 -5.48
CA HIS A 140 22.57 -10.95 -4.41
C HIS A 140 21.93 -11.30 -3.06
N ARG A 141 22.80 -11.53 -2.08
CA ARG A 141 22.37 -11.62 -0.69
C ARG A 141 22.22 -10.21 -0.13
N VAL A 142 21.07 -9.88 0.45
CA VAL A 142 20.79 -8.62 1.12
C VAL A 142 20.31 -8.91 2.55
N GLY A 143 21.14 -8.60 3.52
CA GLY A 143 20.89 -8.97 4.93
C GLY A 143 20.73 -10.48 5.09
N ASN A 144 19.60 -10.92 5.62
CA ASN A 144 19.26 -12.34 5.82
C ASN A 144 18.55 -12.99 4.62
N ARG A 145 18.34 -12.26 3.53
CA ARG A 145 17.65 -12.75 2.34
C ARG A 145 18.66 -13.13 1.25
N ASN A 146 18.54 -14.34 0.74
CA ASN A 146 19.25 -14.78 -0.43
C ASN A 146 18.40 -14.52 -1.69
N TRP A 147 19.03 -14.41 -2.86
CA TRP A 147 18.34 -14.29 -4.14
C TRP A 147 17.46 -13.04 -4.29
N VAL A 148 17.94 -11.90 -3.82
CA VAL A 148 17.29 -10.61 -4.02
C VAL A 148 17.78 -10.02 -5.34
N PHE A 149 16.85 -9.66 -6.24
CA PHE A 149 17.19 -8.90 -7.45
C PHE A 149 17.60 -7.50 -7.03
N SER A 150 18.91 -7.21 -7.06
CA SER A 150 19.47 -6.01 -6.45
C SER A 150 20.76 -5.55 -7.11
N THR A 151 21.10 -4.31 -6.89
CA THR A 151 22.41 -3.70 -7.15
C THR A 151 23.02 -3.28 -5.81
N GLU A 152 24.18 -2.63 -5.84
CA GLU A 152 24.78 -2.04 -4.63
C GLU A 152 23.89 -0.98 -3.98
N ASN A 153 23.10 -0.26 -4.78
CA ASN A 153 22.32 0.88 -4.32
C ASN A 153 20.83 0.61 -4.13
N LYS A 154 20.29 -0.43 -4.78
CA LYS A 154 18.85 -0.68 -4.83
C LYS A 154 18.51 -2.14 -4.77
N GLU A 155 17.43 -2.45 -4.08
CA GLU A 155 16.86 -3.80 -4.02
C GLU A 155 15.40 -3.82 -4.46
N LEU A 156 14.99 -4.92 -5.08
CA LEU A 156 13.59 -5.18 -5.39
C LEU A 156 12.84 -5.54 -4.10
N ILE A 157 11.70 -4.87 -3.90
CA ILE A 157 10.81 -5.16 -2.78
C ILE A 157 10.20 -6.54 -2.99
N ARG A 158 10.21 -7.34 -1.93
CA ARG A 158 9.49 -8.60 -1.88
C ARG A 158 8.02 -8.32 -1.58
N VAL A 159 7.14 -8.76 -2.47
CA VAL A 159 5.70 -8.44 -2.41
C VAL A 159 5.05 -9.09 -1.19
N ASP A 160 5.36 -10.37 -0.94
CA ASP A 160 4.80 -11.15 0.17
C ASP A 160 5.29 -10.70 1.56
N SER A 161 6.34 -9.85 1.63
CA SER A 161 6.76 -9.23 2.88
C SER A 161 5.82 -8.11 3.33
N THR A 162 4.87 -7.70 2.50
CA THR A 162 3.86 -6.70 2.86
C THR A 162 2.89 -7.28 3.89
N ALA A 163 2.90 -6.73 5.10
CA ALA A 163 2.02 -7.17 6.16
C ALA A 163 0.55 -6.90 5.82
N ILE A 164 -0.32 -7.88 6.05
CA ILE A 164 -1.77 -7.69 5.94
C ILE A 164 -2.27 -6.92 7.15
N VAL A 165 -2.78 -5.72 6.92
CA VAL A 165 -3.31 -4.82 7.96
C VAL A 165 -4.78 -4.57 7.69
N ARG A 166 -5.64 -5.36 8.33
CA ARG A 166 -7.09 -5.26 8.16
C ARG A 166 -7.61 -3.91 8.64
N HIS A 167 -8.54 -3.33 7.89
CA HIS A 167 -9.25 -2.14 8.34
C HIS A 167 -10.13 -2.46 9.56
N THR A 168 -9.96 -1.69 10.61
CA THR A 168 -10.91 -1.70 11.72
C THR A 168 -12.22 -1.08 11.25
N LYS A 169 -13.35 -1.77 11.44
CA LYS A 169 -14.68 -1.25 11.05
C LYS A 169 -14.95 0.10 11.74
N ILE A 170 -15.55 1.02 10.99
CA ILE A 170 -16.08 2.26 11.56
C ILE A 170 -17.43 1.92 12.19
N LYS A 171 -17.73 2.48 13.36
CA LYS A 171 -19.06 2.35 13.96
C LYS A 171 -20.08 2.95 13.01
N ALA A 172 -21.19 2.26 12.76
CA ALA A 172 -22.23 2.72 11.82
C ALA A 172 -22.84 4.08 12.23
N THR A 173 -22.86 4.37 13.54
CA THR A 173 -23.35 5.62 14.11
C THR A 173 -22.32 6.74 14.13
N ALA A 174 -21.05 6.49 13.77
CA ALA A 174 -19.98 7.48 13.84
C ALA A 174 -20.05 8.44 12.64
N ASN A 175 -20.11 9.73 12.94
CA ASN A 175 -20.12 10.80 11.94
C ASN A 175 -18.74 11.46 11.85
N PRO A 176 -18.08 11.48 10.67
CA PRO A 176 -16.74 12.07 10.52
C PRO A 176 -16.63 13.55 10.91
N PHE A 177 -17.73 14.28 10.84
CA PHE A 177 -17.78 15.72 11.14
C PHE A 177 -18.14 16.04 12.61
N LEU A 178 -18.76 15.08 13.32
CA LEU A 178 -19.23 15.31 14.70
C LEU A 178 -18.38 14.54 15.72
N ASP A 179 -17.85 13.36 15.35
CA ASP A 179 -17.12 12.47 16.27
C ASP A 179 -15.59 12.56 16.10
N GLU A 180 -15.06 13.79 16.12
CA GLU A 180 -13.63 14.04 15.89
C GLU A 180 -12.72 13.21 16.80
N ALA A 181 -13.01 13.13 18.08
CA ALA A 181 -12.23 12.36 19.05
C ALA A 181 -12.17 10.86 18.71
N TYR A 182 -13.27 10.29 18.20
CA TYR A 182 -13.31 8.90 17.75
C TYR A 182 -12.39 8.68 16.55
N PHE A 183 -12.40 9.58 15.57
CA PHE A 183 -11.56 9.44 14.38
C PHE A 183 -10.08 9.74 14.66
N GLN A 184 -9.78 10.67 15.55
CA GLN A 184 -8.41 10.94 16.03
C GLN A 184 -7.83 9.70 16.73
N LYS A 185 -8.59 9.08 17.64
CA LYS A 185 -8.19 7.82 18.29
C LYS A 185 -7.91 6.72 17.28
N ARG A 186 -8.73 6.58 16.23
CA ARG A 186 -8.51 5.59 15.16
C ARG A 186 -7.22 5.84 14.40
N LYS A 187 -6.89 7.11 14.08
CA LYS A 187 -5.61 7.47 13.44
C LYS A 187 -4.44 7.13 14.35
N PHE A 188 -4.54 7.44 15.63
CA PHE A 188 -3.53 7.08 16.62
C PHE A 188 -3.31 5.57 16.72
N ASP A 189 -4.38 4.78 16.89
CA ASP A 189 -4.33 3.33 17.00
C ASP A 189 -3.73 2.69 15.74
N LYS A 190 -4.07 3.20 14.55
CA LYS A 190 -3.48 2.77 13.27
C LYS A 190 -1.95 2.96 13.26
N GLY A 191 -1.46 4.08 13.78
CA GLY A 191 -0.02 4.32 13.93
C GLY A 191 0.62 3.36 14.92
N MET A 192 -0.04 3.11 16.06
CA MET A 192 0.44 2.16 17.07
C MET A 192 0.54 0.72 16.54
N HIS A 193 -0.28 0.33 15.57
CA HIS A 193 -0.23 -0.99 14.93
C HIS A 193 0.83 -1.08 13.82
N ARG A 194 1.03 -0.01 13.05
CA ARG A 194 1.92 -0.01 11.88
C ARG A 194 3.38 0.30 12.19
N LEU A 195 3.63 1.07 13.24
CA LEU A 195 4.97 1.48 13.60
C LEU A 195 5.61 0.50 14.59
N THR A 196 6.92 0.34 14.51
CA THR A 196 7.71 -0.52 15.38
C THR A 196 8.89 0.23 15.99
N GLY A 197 9.50 -0.32 17.04
CA GLY A 197 10.71 0.20 17.66
C GLY A 197 10.63 1.69 18.04
N LYS A 198 11.70 2.43 17.77
CA LYS A 198 11.82 3.87 18.05
C LYS A 198 10.73 4.71 17.41
N PHE A 199 10.28 4.35 16.22
CA PHE A 199 9.23 5.07 15.49
C PHE A 199 7.86 4.98 16.18
N LYS A 200 7.55 3.83 16.76
CA LYS A 200 6.35 3.64 17.58
C LYS A 200 6.41 4.46 18.86
N MET A 201 7.59 4.55 19.48
CA MET A 201 7.77 5.38 20.68
C MET A 201 7.58 6.87 20.41
N ILE A 202 8.13 7.39 19.30
CA ILE A 202 7.90 8.78 18.88
C ILE A 202 6.42 9.06 18.69
N TRP A 203 5.72 8.17 17.96
CA TRP A 203 4.28 8.28 17.71
C TRP A 203 3.47 8.32 19.01
N LYS A 204 3.78 7.40 19.93
CA LYS A 204 3.14 7.32 21.25
C LYS A 204 3.36 8.59 22.07
N ASN A 205 4.60 9.07 22.13
CA ASN A 205 4.96 10.25 22.92
C ASN A 205 4.32 11.55 22.42
N GLN A 206 3.98 11.60 21.12
CA GLN A 206 3.31 12.74 20.49
C GLN A 206 1.79 12.56 20.36
N ASN A 207 1.22 11.44 20.86
CA ASN A 207 -0.20 11.08 20.67
C ASN A 207 -0.65 11.12 19.20
N GLY A 208 0.25 10.83 18.26
CA GLY A 208 -0.03 10.88 16.82
C GLY A 208 -0.19 12.31 16.26
N LEU A 209 0.22 13.34 16.98
CA LEU A 209 0.14 14.73 16.56
C LEU A 209 1.44 15.24 15.95
N CYS A 210 1.35 16.15 15.01
CA CYS A 210 2.51 16.85 14.44
C CYS A 210 3.14 17.79 15.46
N TYR A 211 4.47 17.74 15.62
CA TYR A 211 5.18 18.59 16.57
C TYR A 211 5.08 20.10 16.26
N HIS A 212 4.99 20.49 14.98
CA HIS A 212 4.94 21.88 14.59
C HIS A 212 3.55 22.50 14.64
N CYS A 213 2.52 21.81 14.16
CA CYS A 213 1.17 22.36 14.07
C CYS A 213 0.16 21.79 15.05
N GLY A 214 0.53 20.73 15.81
CA GLY A 214 -0.38 20.08 16.76
C GLY A 214 -1.53 19.28 16.12
N MET A 215 -1.64 19.30 14.80
CA MET A 215 -2.74 18.59 14.11
C MET A 215 -2.47 17.07 14.05
N PRO A 216 -3.54 16.24 14.02
CA PRO A 216 -3.42 14.79 13.88
C PRO A 216 -2.75 14.40 12.58
N MET A 217 -1.85 13.43 12.67
CA MET A 217 -1.17 12.84 11.51
C MET A 217 -1.80 11.49 11.13
N ASP A 218 -1.80 11.14 9.84
CA ASP A 218 -2.08 9.77 9.40
C ASP A 218 -0.75 9.04 9.15
N VAL A 219 -0.61 7.86 9.74
CA VAL A 219 0.60 7.02 9.57
C VAL A 219 0.83 6.58 8.13
N THR A 220 -0.16 6.71 7.24
CA THR A 220 -0.05 6.40 5.80
C THR A 220 0.38 7.58 4.95
N GLU A 221 0.34 8.79 5.51
CA GLU A 221 0.83 10.00 4.85
C GLU A 221 2.35 10.14 5.03
N GLU A 222 2.96 10.89 4.11
CA GLU A 222 4.37 11.22 4.21
C GLU A 222 4.62 12.11 5.42
N ARG A 223 5.64 11.76 6.18
CA ARG A 223 6.07 12.49 7.38
C ARG A 223 7.56 12.48 7.48
N GLU A 224 8.09 13.50 8.13
CA GLU A 224 9.53 13.64 8.38
C GLU A 224 9.86 13.55 9.85
N ILE A 225 11.13 13.27 10.14
CA ILE A 225 11.67 13.30 11.49
C ILE A 225 12.39 14.62 11.68
N PHE A 226 11.86 15.42 12.57
CA PHE A 226 12.50 16.64 13.05
C PHE A 226 13.36 16.34 14.28
N TYR A 227 14.57 16.88 14.31
CA TYR A 227 15.48 16.77 15.44
C TYR A 227 15.50 18.07 16.22
N LEU A 228 15.21 18.01 17.52
CA LEU A 228 15.24 19.18 18.43
C LEU A 228 16.62 19.80 18.53
N ALA A 229 17.66 18.97 18.61
CA ALA A 229 19.05 19.37 18.52
C ALA A 229 19.70 18.72 17.28
N PRO A 230 20.61 19.42 16.57
CA PRO A 230 21.28 18.88 15.39
C PRO A 230 21.95 17.53 15.66
N LYS A 231 21.80 16.57 14.76
CA LYS A 231 22.41 15.23 14.82
C LYS A 231 23.94 15.28 15.10
N ALA A 232 24.61 16.27 14.52
CA ALA A 232 26.05 16.46 14.67
C ALA A 232 26.49 16.78 16.10
N LYS A 233 25.58 17.28 16.97
CA LYS A 233 25.91 17.63 18.37
C LYS A 233 25.62 16.49 19.35
N THR A 234 24.70 15.58 19.02
CA THR A 234 24.24 14.54 19.95
C THR A 234 24.85 13.16 19.67
N GLY A 235 25.38 12.94 18.47
CA GLY A 235 26.07 11.69 18.07
C GLY A 235 25.21 10.43 18.02
N VAL A 236 24.02 10.44 18.60
CA VAL A 236 23.13 9.29 18.75
C VAL A 236 21.72 9.62 18.29
N GLU A 237 21.08 8.69 17.59
CA GLU A 237 19.64 8.75 17.27
C GLU A 237 18.82 8.47 18.55
N ASP A 238 18.73 9.44 19.46
CA ASP A 238 17.90 9.33 20.65
C ASP A 238 16.44 9.70 20.32
N VAL A 239 15.50 8.83 20.69
CA VAL A 239 14.06 9.05 20.57
C VAL A 239 13.61 10.35 21.25
N ARG A 240 14.28 10.75 22.32
CA ARG A 240 13.99 12.02 23.03
C ARG A 240 14.23 13.25 22.16
N ASN A 241 15.19 13.15 21.21
CA ASN A 241 15.55 14.21 20.28
C ASN A 241 14.74 14.19 18.99
N MET A 242 13.93 13.16 18.76
CA MET A 242 13.21 12.94 17.51
C MET A 242 11.72 13.28 17.64
N ARG A 243 11.18 13.97 16.63
CA ARG A 243 9.75 14.31 16.53
C ARG A 243 9.25 14.03 15.13
N TYR A 244 8.01 13.58 15.02
CA TYR A 244 7.31 13.54 13.75
C TYR A 244 6.70 14.88 13.40
N VAL A 245 6.82 15.25 12.13
CA VAL A 245 6.21 16.45 11.55
C VAL A 245 5.64 16.12 10.19
N HIS A 246 4.60 16.84 9.76
CA HIS A 246 4.16 16.81 8.38
C HIS A 246 5.26 17.36 7.47
N CYS A 247 5.43 16.82 6.27
CA CYS A 247 6.41 17.32 5.30
C CYS A 247 6.18 18.81 4.97
N ALA A 248 4.92 19.24 4.85
CA ALA A 248 4.57 20.65 4.66
C ALA A 248 5.01 21.53 5.84
N CYS A 249 4.80 21.08 7.08
CA CYS A 249 5.20 21.83 8.27
C CYS A 249 6.73 21.94 8.38
N GLN A 250 7.45 20.91 7.97
CA GLN A 250 8.92 20.94 7.94
C GLN A 250 9.45 21.97 6.93
N ARG A 251 8.85 22.04 5.75
CA ARG A 251 9.21 23.03 4.73
C ARG A 251 8.99 24.48 5.23
N ILE A 252 7.80 24.75 5.78
CA ILE A 252 7.46 26.07 6.33
C ILE A 252 8.44 26.44 7.46
N TYR A 253 8.79 25.51 8.34
CA TYR A 253 9.76 25.74 9.39
C TYR A 253 11.14 26.07 8.85
N ALA A 254 11.61 25.33 7.84
CA ALA A 254 12.89 25.57 7.19
C ALA A 254 12.96 26.94 6.50
N GLU A 255 11.90 27.33 5.77
CA GLU A 255 11.79 28.64 5.12
C GLU A 255 11.79 29.80 6.12
N ASN A 256 11.08 29.68 7.23
CA ASN A 256 11.06 30.70 8.29
C ASN A 256 12.40 30.85 9.02
N ARG A 257 13.23 29.80 9.01
CA ARG A 257 14.57 29.84 9.60
C ARG A 257 15.60 30.49 8.68
N LEU A 258 15.38 30.44 7.36
CA LEU A 258 16.25 31.11 6.37
C LEU A 258 15.97 32.60 6.27
N LYS A 259 14.82 33.07 6.76
CA LYS A 259 14.42 34.49 6.78
C LYS A 259 14.85 35.25 8.03
N LYS A 260 15.41 34.55 9.02
CA LYS A 260 16.01 35.10 10.25
C LYS A 260 17.53 35.03 10.16
#